data_2a333c5b05295643beabf44e7aefa19e
#
_entry.id   2a333c5b05295643beabf44e7aefa19e
#
_cell.length_a   1.000
_cell.length_b   1.000
_cell.length_c   1.000
_cell.angle_alpha   90.00
_cell.angle_beta   90.00
_cell.angle_gamma   90.00
#
_symmetry.space_group_name_H-M   'P 1'
#
loop_
_entity.id
_entity.type
_entity.pdbx_description
1 polymer ?
#
loop_
_entity_poly.entity_id
_entity_poly.type
_entity_poly.pdbx_seq_one_letter_code
_entity_poly.pdbx_strand_id
1 'polypeptide(L)'
;EYANVILLSNVQEATKEEMQGAFDTIRGLNSDVIIYEGDFRDLEGEELLAILDKAAIAKETHQNIEDNDNDSMDVMFSPMNQLFSNVTVEDADSMTEEEVQELLKGFARESFGYVLRAKGIVPALGGEYWHFDYTVSKQSYEKYEQKDDLINRVIVIGSGLNKRALRKYIYSFGDDGDI
;
A
#
# COMPACT_ATOMS: atom_id res chain seq x y z
N GLU A 1 10.13 14.06 -4.01
CA GLU A 1 10.87 15.33 -3.88
C GLU A 1 11.36 15.59 -2.44
N TYR A 2 10.63 15.21 -1.40
CA TYR A 2 10.96 15.62 -0.01
C TYR A 2 11.59 14.51 0.85
N ALA A 3 11.80 13.32 0.31
CA ALA A 3 12.43 12.23 1.03
C ALA A 3 13.94 12.45 1.11
N ASN A 4 14.54 12.30 2.29
CA ASN A 4 15.98 12.31 2.46
C ASN A 4 16.58 10.91 2.31
N VAL A 5 15.78 9.87 2.59
CA VAL A 5 16.15 8.46 2.45
C VAL A 5 15.01 7.70 1.79
N ILE A 6 15.35 6.79 0.91
CA ILE A 6 14.43 5.80 0.34
C ILE A 6 15.00 4.41 0.58
N LEU A 7 14.19 3.56 1.21
CA LEU A 7 14.46 2.14 1.39
C LEU A 7 13.63 1.37 0.37
N LEU A 8 14.27 0.56 -0.46
CA LEU A 8 13.56 -0.28 -1.43
C LEU A 8 13.08 -1.58 -0.76
N SER A 9 11.87 -2.01 -1.10
CA SER A 9 11.32 -3.29 -0.67
C SER A 9 11.25 -4.26 -1.85
N ASN A 10 11.23 -5.57 -1.56
CA ASN A 10 11.16 -6.65 -2.56
C ASN A 10 12.32 -6.66 -3.56
N VAL A 11 13.46 -6.12 -3.19
CA VAL A 11 14.68 -6.06 -4.04
C VAL A 11 15.17 -7.46 -4.46
N GLN A 12 14.88 -8.49 -3.65
CA GLN A 12 15.25 -9.88 -3.95
C GLN A 12 14.42 -10.51 -5.08
N GLU A 13 13.22 -9.99 -5.32
CA GLU A 13 12.29 -10.46 -6.36
C GLU A 13 12.41 -9.65 -7.66
N ALA A 14 13.10 -8.49 -7.61
CA ALA A 14 13.25 -7.59 -8.73
C ALA A 14 14.40 -7.99 -9.66
N THR A 15 14.18 -7.85 -10.95
CA THR A 15 15.23 -7.98 -11.95
C THR A 15 16.19 -6.78 -11.92
N LYS A 16 17.35 -6.91 -12.55
CA LYS A 16 18.30 -5.79 -12.63
C LYS A 16 17.74 -4.60 -13.40
N GLU A 17 16.96 -4.88 -14.43
CA GLU A 17 16.31 -3.86 -15.26
C GLU A 17 15.26 -3.08 -14.46
N GLU A 18 14.47 -3.76 -13.64
CA GLU A 18 13.48 -3.14 -12.76
C GLU A 18 14.15 -2.29 -11.68
N MET A 19 15.23 -2.80 -11.07
CA MET A 19 16.02 -2.02 -10.11
C MET A 19 16.61 -0.76 -10.74
N GLN A 20 17.22 -0.88 -11.93
CA GLN A 20 17.78 0.27 -12.63
C GLN A 20 16.70 1.30 -12.97
N GLY A 21 15.53 0.85 -13.46
CA GLY A 21 14.39 1.73 -13.75
C GLY A 21 13.87 2.46 -12.51
N ALA A 22 13.85 1.77 -11.35
CA ALA A 22 13.51 2.40 -10.08
C ALA A 22 14.52 3.47 -9.67
N PHE A 23 15.81 3.20 -9.78
CA PHE A 23 16.87 4.17 -9.48
C PHE A 23 16.79 5.40 -10.39
N ASP A 24 16.65 5.19 -11.71
CA ASP A 24 16.56 6.28 -12.67
C ASP A 24 15.35 7.17 -12.38
N THR A 25 14.22 6.56 -12.04
CA THR A 25 13.00 7.29 -11.65
C THR A 25 13.21 8.11 -10.38
N ILE A 26 13.78 7.50 -9.34
CA ILE A 26 14.03 8.17 -8.06
C ILE A 26 15.02 9.33 -8.25
N ARG A 27 16.13 9.10 -8.96
CA ARG A 27 17.14 10.11 -9.23
C ARG A 27 16.62 11.26 -10.09
N GLY A 28 15.69 10.96 -11.01
CA GLY A 28 15.03 11.99 -11.80
C GLY A 28 14.09 12.89 -10.99
N LEU A 29 13.56 12.40 -9.88
CA LEU A 29 12.68 13.16 -8.97
C LEU A 29 13.45 13.85 -7.84
N ASN A 30 14.52 13.24 -7.36
CA ASN A 30 15.36 13.73 -6.27
C ASN A 30 16.78 13.19 -6.43
N SER A 31 17.70 14.05 -6.93
CA SER A 31 19.11 13.69 -7.19
C SER A 31 19.90 13.41 -5.92
N ASP A 32 19.51 14.01 -4.80
CA ASP A 32 20.30 14.05 -3.56
C ASP A 32 19.84 13.02 -2.52
N VAL A 33 18.75 12.31 -2.81
CA VAL A 33 18.20 11.31 -1.89
C VAL A 33 19.18 10.15 -1.66
N ILE A 34 19.31 9.71 -0.43
CA ILE A 34 20.05 8.49 -0.09
C ILE A 34 19.15 7.30 -0.40
N ILE A 35 19.60 6.41 -1.30
CA ILE A 35 18.88 5.17 -1.63
C ILE A 35 19.65 4.01 -1.00
N TYR A 36 18.96 3.21 -0.18
CA TYR A 36 19.49 1.96 0.31
C TYR A 36 19.15 0.83 -0.66
N GLU A 37 20.19 0.20 -1.22
CA GLU A 37 20.08 -0.79 -2.31
C GLU A 37 19.89 -2.22 -1.80
N GLY A 38 20.03 -2.46 -0.50
CA GLY A 38 19.85 -3.77 0.12
C GLY A 38 18.39 -4.03 0.55
N ASP A 39 18.13 -5.25 0.99
CA ASP A 39 16.86 -5.54 1.65
C ASP A 39 16.84 -4.85 3.02
N PHE A 40 15.94 -3.89 3.20
CA PHE A 40 15.85 -3.15 4.46
C PHE A 40 15.47 -4.04 5.66
N ARG A 41 14.93 -5.24 5.40
CA ARG A 41 14.60 -6.23 6.45
C ARG A 41 15.83 -6.86 7.07
N ASP A 42 16.96 -6.82 6.38
CA ASP A 42 18.25 -7.32 6.85
C ASP A 42 19.03 -6.27 7.66
N LEU A 43 18.52 -5.02 7.71
CA LEU A 43 19.13 -3.93 8.48
C LEU A 43 18.92 -4.13 9.98
N GLU A 44 20.01 -4.08 10.73
CA GLU A 44 19.94 -3.94 12.19
C GLU A 44 19.55 -2.51 12.57
N GLY A 45 18.95 -2.35 13.77
CA GLY A 45 18.45 -1.06 14.21
C GLY A 45 19.51 0.03 14.25
N GLU A 46 20.75 -0.31 14.59
CA GLU A 46 21.89 0.63 14.60
C GLU A 46 22.28 1.08 13.20
N GLU A 47 22.23 0.20 12.20
CA GLU A 47 22.53 0.54 10.80
C GLU A 47 21.45 1.44 10.21
N LEU A 48 20.18 1.16 10.53
CA LEU A 48 19.07 2.02 10.12
C LEU A 48 19.21 3.42 10.70
N LEU A 49 19.53 3.54 11.99
CA LEU A 49 19.77 4.83 12.64
C LEU A 49 20.95 5.58 11.97
N ALA A 50 22.04 4.90 11.65
CA ALA A 50 23.18 5.51 10.98
C ALA A 50 22.83 6.05 9.57
N ILE A 51 21.94 5.39 8.84
CA ILE A 51 21.42 5.86 7.54
C ILE A 51 20.58 7.13 7.73
N LEU A 52 19.69 7.13 8.74
CA LEU A 52 18.83 8.28 9.05
C LEU A 52 19.63 9.49 9.53
N ASP A 53 20.66 9.28 10.38
CA ASP A 53 21.54 10.35 10.86
C ASP A 53 22.34 10.99 9.73
N LYS A 54 22.87 10.19 8.80
CA LYS A 54 23.53 10.73 7.60
C LYS A 54 22.61 11.61 6.76
N ALA A 55 21.35 11.19 6.62
CA ALA A 55 20.35 11.96 5.88
C ALA A 55 19.97 13.27 6.58
N ALA A 56 19.94 13.29 7.91
CA ALA A 56 19.70 14.50 8.69
C ALA A 56 20.84 15.51 8.52
N ILE A 57 22.09 15.05 8.61
CA ILE A 57 23.28 15.90 8.41
C ILE A 57 23.34 16.49 7.00
N ALA A 58 23.02 15.69 5.98
CA ALA A 58 22.98 16.17 4.59
C ALA A 58 21.97 17.32 4.42
N LYS A 59 20.82 17.23 5.07
CA LYS A 59 19.80 18.29 5.04
C LYS A 59 20.24 19.59 5.69
N GLU A 60 20.90 19.51 6.85
CA GLU A 60 21.42 20.70 7.54
C GLU A 60 22.46 21.43 6.72
N THR A 61 23.27 20.69 5.95
CA THR A 61 24.31 21.28 5.08
C THR A 61 23.68 22.03 3.89
N HIS A 62 22.55 21.55 3.35
CA HIS A 62 21.84 22.21 2.25
C HIS A 62 21.00 23.41 2.70
N GLN A 63 20.45 23.41 3.91
CA GLN A 63 19.67 24.54 4.45
C GLN A 63 20.51 25.79 4.73
N ASN A 64 21.80 25.66 4.90
CA ASN A 64 22.69 26.82 5.13
C ASN A 64 23.07 27.60 3.85
N ILE A 65 22.58 27.21 2.68
CA ILE A 65 22.90 27.84 1.39
C ILE A 65 21.74 28.65 0.80
N GLU A 66 20.48 28.44 1.27
CA GLU A 66 19.29 29.09 0.71
C GLU A 66 18.37 29.74 1.78
N ASP A 67 18.92 30.69 2.56
CA ASP A 67 18.11 31.68 3.26
C ASP A 67 18.11 33.00 2.49
N ASN A 68 17.35 33.06 1.42
CA ASN A 68 16.73 34.26 0.85
C ASN A 68 15.71 33.86 -0.20
N ASP A 69 14.46 33.74 0.18
CA ASP A 69 13.35 34.48 -0.39
C ASP A 69 12.02 33.94 0.14
N ASN A 70 11.33 34.91 0.70
CA ASN A 70 9.95 34.90 1.14
C ASN A 70 9.05 34.48 -0.02
N ASP A 71 8.48 33.29 -0.02
CA ASP A 71 7.21 33.07 -0.73
C ASP A 71 6.34 32.00 -0.04
N SER A 72 5.08 32.38 0.12
CA SER A 72 4.01 31.62 0.74
C SER A 72 3.91 30.20 0.19
N MET A 73 4.09 29.23 1.06
CA MET A 73 3.86 27.80 0.80
C MET A 73 2.37 27.56 0.56
N ASP A 74 1.93 27.75 -0.68
CA ASP A 74 0.82 26.99 -1.19
C ASP A 74 1.27 25.52 -1.24
N VAL A 75 0.69 24.72 -0.36
CA VAL A 75 0.87 23.27 -0.37
C VAL A 75 0.26 22.78 -1.68
N MET A 76 1.07 22.78 -2.73
CA MET A 76 0.73 22.21 -4.01
C MET A 76 0.56 20.70 -3.80
N PHE A 77 -0.68 20.26 -3.63
CA PHE A 77 -1.03 18.84 -3.61
C PHE A 77 -0.43 18.19 -4.84
N SER A 78 0.58 17.35 -4.61
CA SER A 78 1.28 16.66 -5.69
C SER A 78 0.28 15.91 -6.57
N PRO A 79 0.38 15.99 -7.91
CA PRO A 79 -0.50 15.28 -8.85
C PRO A 79 -0.60 13.77 -8.58
N MET A 80 0.39 13.18 -7.92
CA MET A 80 0.40 11.76 -7.55
C MET A 80 -0.69 11.37 -6.55
N ASN A 81 -1.15 12.26 -5.67
CA ASN A 81 -2.27 11.97 -4.76
C ASN A 81 -3.61 11.85 -5.50
N GLN A 82 -3.70 12.30 -6.76
CA GLN A 82 -4.88 12.14 -7.59
C GLN A 82 -4.89 10.83 -8.40
N LEU A 83 -3.73 10.18 -8.56
CA LEU A 83 -3.61 8.94 -9.32
C LEU A 83 -4.11 7.72 -8.56
N PHE A 84 -4.01 7.73 -7.23
CA PHE A 84 -4.42 6.60 -6.39
C PHE A 84 -5.54 7.00 -5.45
N SER A 85 -6.48 6.10 -5.27
CA SER A 85 -7.57 6.25 -4.33
C SER A 85 -7.76 4.96 -3.54
N ASN A 86 -8.48 5.06 -2.43
CA ASN A 86 -8.86 3.90 -1.65
C ASN A 86 -10.39 3.78 -1.51
N VAL A 87 -10.81 2.56 -1.24
CA VAL A 87 -12.16 2.22 -0.81
C VAL A 87 -12.03 1.41 0.46
N THR A 88 -12.71 1.84 1.51
CA THR A 88 -12.85 1.09 2.75
C THR A 88 -14.28 0.61 2.86
N VAL A 89 -14.44 -0.66 3.17
CA VAL A 89 -15.71 -1.32 3.48
C VAL A 89 -15.57 -1.86 4.89
N GLU A 90 -16.52 -1.55 5.75
CA GLU A 90 -16.61 -2.04 7.13
C GLU A 90 -17.86 -2.90 7.25
N ASP A 91 -17.87 -3.77 8.24
CA ASP A 91 -19.01 -4.63 8.57
C ASP A 91 -19.49 -5.49 7.38
N ALA A 92 -18.54 -6.12 6.67
CA ALA A 92 -18.86 -7.12 5.67
C ALA A 92 -19.47 -8.36 6.33
N ASP A 93 -20.39 -9.03 5.65
CA ASP A 93 -21.02 -10.25 6.15
C ASP A 93 -20.06 -11.44 6.20
N SER A 94 -20.47 -12.51 6.88
CA SER A 94 -19.65 -13.72 7.01
C SER A 94 -19.50 -14.42 5.67
N MET A 95 -18.29 -14.81 5.31
CA MET A 95 -17.95 -15.43 4.03
C MET A 95 -17.51 -16.88 4.19
N THR A 96 -17.85 -17.70 3.23
CA THR A 96 -17.26 -19.01 3.01
C THR A 96 -15.86 -18.89 2.40
N GLU A 97 -15.12 -19.99 2.35
CA GLU A 97 -13.82 -20.01 1.68
C GLU A 97 -13.93 -19.74 0.17
N GLU A 98 -14.93 -20.32 -0.46
CA GLU A 98 -15.23 -20.14 -1.88
C GLU A 98 -15.55 -18.67 -2.20
N GLU A 99 -16.31 -18.02 -1.36
CA GLU A 99 -16.64 -16.60 -1.51
C GLU A 99 -15.43 -15.70 -1.37
N VAL A 100 -14.52 -15.98 -0.41
CA VAL A 100 -13.24 -15.23 -0.29
C VAL A 100 -12.39 -15.41 -1.55
N GLN A 101 -12.32 -16.64 -2.09
CA GLN A 101 -11.59 -16.88 -3.35
C GLN A 101 -12.21 -16.13 -4.52
N GLU A 102 -13.54 -16.09 -4.61
CA GLU A 102 -14.24 -15.36 -5.66
C GLU A 102 -14.07 -13.84 -5.50
N LEU A 103 -14.14 -13.33 -4.27
CA LEU A 103 -13.87 -11.94 -3.95
C LEU A 103 -12.48 -11.52 -4.46
N LEU A 104 -11.44 -12.30 -4.15
CA LEU A 104 -10.07 -12.01 -4.56
C LEU A 104 -9.92 -12.04 -6.09
N LYS A 105 -10.47 -13.05 -6.77
CA LYS A 105 -10.46 -13.12 -8.24
C LYS A 105 -11.18 -11.92 -8.87
N GLY A 106 -12.22 -11.44 -8.22
CA GLY A 106 -13.02 -10.34 -8.72
C GLY A 106 -12.32 -9.00 -8.71
N PHE A 107 -11.32 -8.77 -7.85
CA PHE A 107 -10.56 -7.53 -7.85
C PHE A 107 -9.79 -7.26 -9.15
N ALA A 108 -9.54 -8.29 -9.97
CA ALA A 108 -8.94 -8.14 -11.29
C ALA A 108 -9.90 -7.63 -12.38
N ARG A 109 -11.20 -7.42 -12.07
CA ARG A 109 -12.19 -6.98 -13.07
C ARG A 109 -11.98 -5.52 -13.45
N GLU A 110 -11.87 -5.23 -14.72
CA GLU A 110 -11.70 -3.87 -15.27
C GLU A 110 -12.80 -2.89 -14.84
N SER A 111 -14.03 -3.40 -14.57
CA SER A 111 -15.16 -2.58 -14.12
C SER A 111 -14.93 -1.88 -12.78
N PHE A 112 -13.94 -2.33 -12.01
CA PHE A 112 -13.56 -1.73 -10.73
C PHE A 112 -12.46 -0.69 -10.83
N GLY A 113 -11.89 -0.48 -12.01
CA GLY A 113 -10.65 0.28 -12.21
C GLY A 113 -9.44 -0.63 -11.98
N TYR A 114 -8.27 -0.05 -11.79
CA TYR A 114 -7.05 -0.81 -11.59
C TYR A 114 -6.78 -1.01 -10.09
N VAL A 115 -7.18 -2.17 -9.57
CA VAL A 115 -6.92 -2.53 -8.17
C VAL A 115 -5.47 -2.98 -8.05
N LEU A 116 -4.69 -2.25 -7.28
CA LEU A 116 -3.27 -2.55 -6.99
C LEU A 116 -3.12 -3.48 -5.79
N ARG A 117 -3.88 -3.21 -4.75
CA ARG A 117 -3.83 -3.95 -3.50
C ARG A 117 -5.20 -3.96 -2.84
N ALA A 118 -5.54 -5.09 -2.23
CA ALA A 118 -6.61 -5.16 -1.25
C ALA A 118 -6.16 -5.97 -0.04
N LYS A 119 -6.60 -5.54 1.13
CA LYS A 119 -6.45 -6.29 2.39
C LYS A 119 -7.79 -6.32 3.11
N GLY A 120 -8.08 -7.43 3.74
CA GLY A 120 -9.31 -7.53 4.51
C GLY A 120 -9.23 -8.51 5.66
N ILE A 121 -10.02 -8.20 6.67
CA ILE A 121 -10.41 -9.10 7.74
C ILE A 121 -11.93 -9.12 7.73
N VAL A 122 -12.51 -10.27 7.39
CA VAL A 122 -13.95 -10.47 7.30
C VAL A 122 -14.36 -11.70 8.12
N PRO A 123 -15.58 -11.75 8.68
CA PRO A 123 -16.02 -12.91 9.43
C PRO A 123 -16.05 -14.16 8.54
N ALA A 124 -15.69 -15.30 9.11
CA ALA A 124 -15.89 -16.62 8.52
C ALA A 124 -17.10 -17.30 9.18
N LEU A 125 -17.72 -18.22 8.46
CA LEU A 125 -18.74 -19.08 9.08
C LEU A 125 -18.08 -19.91 10.19
N GLY A 126 -18.64 -19.86 11.40
CA GLY A 126 -18.13 -20.61 12.55
C GLY A 126 -17.39 -19.79 13.62
N GLY A 127 -17.33 -18.46 13.49
CA GLY A 127 -16.79 -17.56 14.53
C GLY A 127 -15.30 -17.26 14.40
N GLU A 128 -14.66 -17.70 13.32
CA GLU A 128 -13.32 -17.30 12.92
C GLU A 128 -13.39 -16.10 12.00
N TYR A 129 -12.22 -15.64 11.53
CA TYR A 129 -12.10 -14.58 10.53
C TYR A 129 -11.23 -15.05 9.36
N TRP A 130 -11.55 -14.57 8.16
CA TRP A 130 -10.65 -14.62 7.02
C TRP A 130 -9.76 -13.38 7.02
N HIS A 131 -8.46 -13.57 7.01
CA HIS A 131 -7.49 -12.54 6.67
C HIS A 131 -7.01 -12.78 5.24
N PHE A 132 -7.11 -11.78 4.39
CA PHE A 132 -6.64 -11.89 3.02
C PHE A 132 -5.79 -10.70 2.58
N ASP A 133 -4.90 -10.96 1.65
CA ASP A 133 -4.06 -9.96 0.97
C ASP A 133 -4.11 -10.25 -0.54
N TYR A 134 -4.40 -9.22 -1.32
CA TYR A 134 -4.45 -9.23 -2.77
C TYR A 134 -3.46 -8.21 -3.31
N THR A 135 -2.66 -8.62 -4.28
CA THR A 135 -1.91 -7.77 -5.21
C THR A 135 -2.13 -8.29 -6.63
N VAL A 136 -1.74 -7.51 -7.62
CA VAL A 136 -1.87 -7.92 -9.04
C VAL A 136 -1.15 -9.24 -9.33
N SER A 137 -0.03 -9.51 -8.64
CA SER A 137 0.81 -10.69 -8.85
C SER A 137 0.56 -11.83 -7.86
N LYS A 138 -0.06 -11.56 -6.71
CA LYS A 138 -0.18 -12.55 -5.64
C LYS A 138 -1.48 -12.37 -4.86
N GLN A 139 -2.09 -13.49 -4.52
CA GLN A 139 -3.27 -13.55 -3.65
C GLN A 139 -2.99 -14.55 -2.54
N SER A 140 -3.40 -14.23 -1.33
CA SER A 140 -3.34 -15.13 -0.18
C SER A 140 -4.52 -14.87 0.75
N TYR A 141 -4.97 -15.91 1.41
CA TYR A 141 -5.96 -15.85 2.47
C TYR A 141 -5.67 -16.95 3.49
N GLU A 142 -6.02 -16.69 4.73
CA GLU A 142 -5.86 -17.63 5.84
C GLU A 142 -6.95 -17.41 6.88
N LYS A 143 -7.27 -18.46 7.62
CA LYS A 143 -8.14 -18.33 8.79
C LYS A 143 -7.37 -17.77 9.97
N TYR A 144 -8.04 -16.91 10.69
CA TYR A 144 -7.50 -16.23 11.86
C TYR A 144 -8.45 -16.38 13.03
N GLU A 145 -7.92 -16.79 14.18
CA GLU A 145 -8.71 -16.83 15.41
C GLU A 145 -9.02 -15.41 15.88
N GLN A 146 -10.24 -15.23 16.37
CA GLN A 146 -10.68 -13.93 16.88
C GLN A 146 -9.79 -13.48 18.05
N LYS A 147 -9.26 -12.26 17.93
CA LYS A 147 -8.68 -11.50 19.04
C LYS A 147 -9.54 -10.26 19.27
N ASP A 148 -9.65 -9.82 20.51
CA ASP A 148 -10.59 -8.81 20.99
C ASP A 148 -10.57 -7.46 20.24
N ASP A 149 -9.56 -7.20 19.41
CA ASP A 149 -9.38 -5.93 18.68
C ASP A 149 -9.46 -6.07 17.16
N LEU A 150 -10.00 -7.18 16.61
CA LEU A 150 -10.13 -7.35 15.15
C LEU A 150 -11.26 -6.49 14.61
N ILE A 151 -10.92 -5.63 13.66
CA ILE A 151 -11.88 -4.78 12.95
C ILE A 151 -12.25 -5.48 11.64
N ASN A 152 -13.53 -5.83 11.48
CA ASN A 152 -14.10 -6.28 10.22
C ASN A 152 -14.00 -5.16 9.18
N ARG A 153 -13.03 -5.27 8.29
CA ARG A 153 -12.73 -4.23 7.32
C ARG A 153 -12.05 -4.78 6.08
N VAL A 154 -12.45 -4.26 4.92
CA VAL A 154 -11.77 -4.45 3.64
C VAL A 154 -11.28 -3.11 3.12
N ILE A 155 -9.99 -3.01 2.79
CA ILE A 155 -9.37 -1.82 2.22
C ILE A 155 -8.86 -2.18 0.83
N VAL A 156 -9.30 -1.44 -0.18
CA VAL A 156 -8.89 -1.58 -1.57
C VAL A 156 -8.18 -0.31 -2.02
N ILE A 157 -6.98 -0.44 -2.58
CA ILE A 157 -6.16 0.66 -3.07
C ILE A 157 -5.93 0.46 -4.58
N GLY A 158 -6.06 1.53 -5.35
CA GLY A 158 -5.85 1.45 -6.79
C GLY A 158 -6.03 2.78 -7.52
N SER A 159 -5.99 2.71 -8.84
CA SER A 159 -6.15 3.86 -9.73
C SER A 159 -7.48 3.78 -10.49
N GLY A 160 -8.15 4.92 -10.62
CA GLY A 160 -9.43 5.00 -11.32
C GLY A 160 -10.54 4.13 -10.69
N LEU A 161 -10.51 3.91 -9.36
CA LEU A 161 -11.41 3.00 -8.69
C LEU A 161 -12.88 3.43 -8.82
N ASN A 162 -13.72 2.51 -9.28
CA ASN A 162 -15.16 2.62 -9.19
C ASN A 162 -15.62 2.25 -7.77
N LYS A 163 -15.58 3.23 -6.88
CA LYS A 163 -15.85 3.04 -5.44
C LYS A 163 -17.24 2.45 -5.16
N ARG A 164 -18.25 2.85 -5.95
CA ARG A 164 -19.61 2.35 -5.78
C ARG A 164 -19.72 0.87 -6.20
N ALA A 165 -19.13 0.52 -7.32
CA ALA A 165 -19.15 -0.86 -7.81
C ALA A 165 -18.36 -1.79 -6.87
N LEU A 166 -17.20 -1.35 -6.38
CA LEU A 166 -16.40 -2.12 -5.41
C LEU A 166 -17.17 -2.37 -4.11
N ARG A 167 -17.78 -1.34 -3.52
CA ARG A 167 -18.59 -1.54 -2.30
C ARG A 167 -19.74 -2.51 -2.53
N LYS A 168 -20.48 -2.32 -3.62
CA LYS A 168 -21.59 -3.23 -3.96
C LYS A 168 -21.08 -4.67 -4.14
N TYR A 169 -19.94 -4.84 -4.77
CA TYR A 169 -19.34 -6.15 -4.99
C TYR A 169 -18.92 -6.82 -3.68
N ILE A 170 -18.25 -6.10 -2.77
CA ILE A 170 -17.82 -6.65 -1.48
C ILE A 170 -19.03 -7.03 -0.63
N TYR A 171 -20.05 -6.18 -0.57
CA TYR A 171 -21.30 -6.48 0.17
C TYR A 171 -22.21 -7.51 -0.50
N SER A 172 -21.92 -7.98 -1.72
CA SER A 172 -22.70 -9.05 -2.35
C SER A 172 -22.29 -10.46 -1.91
N PHE A 173 -21.26 -10.57 -1.07
CA PHE A 173 -20.85 -11.83 -0.46
C PHE A 173 -21.43 -11.92 0.96
N GLY A 174 -21.75 -13.13 1.38
CA GLY A 174 -22.30 -13.39 2.71
C GLY A 174 -23.79 -13.07 2.88
N ASP A 175 -24.43 -12.48 1.88
CA ASP A 175 -25.89 -12.28 1.89
C ASP A 175 -26.58 -13.58 1.41
N ASP A 176 -26.64 -14.56 2.33
CA ASP A 176 -27.55 -15.69 2.15
C ASP A 176 -28.98 -15.15 2.27
N GLY A 177 -29.46 -14.58 1.13
CA GLY A 177 -30.76 -13.98 1.04
C GLY A 177 -31.81 -14.88 1.70
N ASP A 178 -32.42 -14.39 2.75
CA ASP A 178 -33.65 -14.93 3.29
C ASP A 178 -34.68 -15.07 2.15
N ILE A 179 -34.88 -16.33 1.73
CA ILE A 179 -35.95 -16.71 0.83
C ILE A 179 -37.22 -16.96 1.67
#